data_fde73d9a6e097e3e21dcc9489540952f
#
_entry.id   fde73d9a6e097e3e21dcc9489540952f
#
_cell.length_a   1.000
_cell.length_b   1.000
_cell.length_c   1.000
_cell.angle_alpha   90.00
_cell.angle_beta   90.00
_cell.angle_gamma   90.00
#
_symmetry.space_group_name_H-M   'P 1'
#
loop_
_entity.id
_entity.type
_entity.pdbx_description
1 polymer ?
#
loop_
_entity_poly.entity_id
_entity_poly.type
_entity_poly.pdbx_seq_one_letter_code
_entity_poly.pdbx_strand_id
1 'polypeptide(L)'
;XXXRQRKLHVEQLLRLAIAHLREQQRPVHIVDIAAGHGRYILEALQGLEQLPDSILLRDYSELNVQQGSALIREKGLADIARFLQGDAFDRQSLATLEQPPTLGVVSGLYELFPSNQLVGNSLAGLADAIEDGGYLVYTGQPWHPQLEMIARALTSHRGGEAWVMRRRSQAEMDQLVEAAGFRKLAQRIDEWGIFSVSLAQRVP
;
A
#
# COMPACT_ATOMS: atom_id res chain seq x y z
N UNK A 1 16.31 6.18 -8.98
CA UNK A 1 16.47 6.60 -7.88
C UNK A 1 15.30 6.76 -6.90
N UNK A 2 14.58 7.24 -7.27
CA UNK A 2 13.52 7.50 -6.46
C UNK A 2 12.71 6.30 -6.14
N UNK A 3 12.58 5.57 -6.87
CA UNK A 3 11.96 4.35 -6.67
C UNK A 3 12.72 3.41 -5.77
N ARG A 4 13.96 3.53 -5.81
CA ARG A 4 14.81 2.70 -4.92
C ARG A 4 14.72 3.18 -3.48
N GLN A 5 14.75 4.49 -3.28
CA GLN A 5 14.60 5.01 -1.92
C GLN A 5 13.21 4.71 -1.37
N ARG A 6 12.20 4.76 -2.24
CA ARG A 6 10.84 4.43 -1.79
C ARG A 6 10.78 2.97 -1.30
N LYS A 7 11.40 2.06 -2.04
CA LYS A 7 11.42 0.66 -1.63
C LYS A 7 12.08 0.50 -0.27
N LEU A 8 13.22 1.16 -0.10
CA LEU A 8 13.92 1.10 1.19
C LEU A 8 13.07 1.67 2.31
N HIS A 9 12.39 2.76 2.06
CA HIS A 9 11.55 3.39 3.08
C HIS A 9 10.35 2.50 3.42
N VAL A 10 9.76 1.84 2.43
CA VAL A 10 8.69 0.89 2.71
C VAL A 10 9.20 -0.24 3.61
N GLU A 11 10.37 -0.78 3.28
CA GLU A 11 10.96 -1.84 4.09
C GLU A 11 11.20 -1.38 5.52
N GLN A 12 11.71 -0.15 5.69
CA GLN A 12 11.98 0.38 7.02
C GLN A 12 10.70 0.51 7.84
N LEU A 13 9.65 1.04 7.23
CA LEU A 13 8.40 1.24 7.97
C LEU A 13 7.67 -0.07 8.21
N LEU A 14 7.79 -1.05 7.31
CA LEU A 14 7.28 -2.39 7.58
C LEU A 14 7.97 -2.99 8.80
N ARG A 15 9.29 -2.87 8.86
CA ARG A 15 10.03 -3.39 10.01
C ARG A 15 9.61 -2.72 11.30
N LEU A 16 9.39 -1.41 11.25
CA LEU A 16 8.95 -0.69 12.44
C LEU A 16 7.59 -1.17 12.92
N ALA A 17 6.64 -1.32 11.98
CA ALA A 17 5.31 -1.80 12.34
C ALA A 17 5.37 -3.21 12.90
N ILE A 18 6.15 -4.08 12.28
CA ILE A 18 6.27 -5.47 12.73
C ILE A 18 6.92 -5.51 14.12
N ALA A 19 7.93 -4.68 14.35
CA ALA A 19 8.54 -4.62 15.68
C ALA A 19 7.54 -4.20 16.74
N HIS A 20 6.68 -3.22 16.43
CA HIS A 20 5.63 -2.83 17.35
C HIS A 20 4.67 -3.98 17.66
N LEU A 21 4.26 -4.71 16.60
CA LEU A 21 3.36 -5.84 16.80
C LEU A 21 4.00 -6.92 17.66
N ARG A 22 5.26 -7.25 17.38
CA ARG A 22 5.96 -8.27 18.14
C ARG A 22 6.12 -7.87 19.61
N GLU A 23 6.42 -6.59 19.83
CA GLU A 23 6.55 -6.06 21.18
C GLU A 23 5.27 -6.21 21.98
N GLN A 24 4.13 -6.06 21.28
CA GLN A 24 2.81 -6.19 21.89
C GLN A 24 2.33 -7.64 21.91
N GLN A 25 3.16 -8.57 21.44
CA GLN A 25 2.84 -9.99 21.36
C GLN A 25 1.61 -10.26 20.48
N ARG A 26 1.48 -9.48 19.41
CA ARG A 26 0.39 -9.65 18.46
C ARG A 26 0.91 -10.36 17.21
N PRO A 27 0.05 -11.13 16.55
CA PRO A 27 0.47 -11.79 15.32
C PRO A 27 0.71 -10.79 14.20
N VAL A 28 1.51 -11.21 13.22
CA VAL A 28 1.81 -10.39 12.05
C VAL A 28 1.10 -11.00 10.85
N HIS A 29 -0.07 -10.47 10.55
CA HIS A 29 -0.88 -10.87 9.40
C HIS A 29 -0.91 -9.68 8.45
N ILE A 30 -0.32 -9.85 7.27
CA ILE A 30 -0.12 -8.74 6.34
C ILE A 30 -1.07 -8.87 5.17
N VAL A 31 -1.65 -7.73 4.75
CA VAL A 31 -2.35 -7.65 3.48
C VAL A 31 -1.76 -6.51 2.67
N ASP A 32 -1.43 -6.79 1.41
CA ASP A 32 -1.05 -5.76 0.44
C ASP A 32 -2.16 -5.71 -0.59
N ILE A 33 -2.88 -4.60 -0.65
CA ILE A 33 -4.10 -4.53 -1.45
C ILE A 33 -3.86 -4.16 -2.91
N ALA A 34 -2.61 -3.84 -3.27
CA ALA A 34 -2.27 -3.50 -4.65
C ALA A 34 -0.84 -3.95 -4.89
N ALA A 35 -0.63 -5.25 -4.87
CA ALA A 35 0.70 -5.82 -4.77
C ALA A 35 1.44 -5.91 -6.12
N GLY A 36 0.75 -5.59 -7.23
CA GLY A 36 1.33 -5.86 -8.54
C GLY A 36 1.54 -7.35 -8.70
N HIS A 37 2.69 -7.75 -9.21
CA HIS A 37 2.99 -9.19 -9.26
C HIS A 37 3.65 -9.70 -7.98
N GLY A 38 3.86 -8.83 -7.00
CA GLY A 38 4.23 -9.26 -5.66
C GLY A 38 5.72 -9.30 -5.35
N ARG A 39 6.60 -9.16 -6.33
CA ARG A 39 8.04 -9.30 -6.08
C ARG A 39 8.54 -8.30 -5.04
N TYR A 40 8.10 -7.07 -5.17
CA TYR A 40 8.53 -5.97 -4.33
C TYR A 40 8.25 -6.28 -2.85
N ILE A 41 6.99 -6.61 -2.55
CA ILE A 41 6.60 -6.82 -1.15
C ILE A 41 7.17 -8.15 -0.62
N LEU A 42 7.20 -9.17 -1.46
CA LEU A 42 7.72 -10.46 -1.01
C LEU A 42 9.21 -10.38 -0.68
N GLU A 43 9.97 -9.67 -1.49
CA GLU A 43 11.40 -9.50 -1.20
C GLU A 43 11.61 -8.72 0.08
N ALA A 44 10.79 -7.68 0.30
CA ALA A 44 10.90 -6.90 1.52
C ALA A 44 10.63 -7.76 2.76
N LEU A 45 9.60 -8.60 2.68
CA LEU A 45 9.25 -9.43 3.83
C LEU A 45 10.20 -10.60 4.03
N GLN A 46 10.76 -11.11 2.94
CA GLN A 46 11.68 -12.23 3.03
C GLN A 46 13.01 -11.83 3.69
N GLY A 47 13.32 -10.53 3.64
CA GLY A 47 14.52 -10.02 4.29
C GLY A 47 14.42 -9.85 5.80
N LEU A 48 13.24 -10.10 6.38
CA LEU A 48 13.06 -9.97 7.82
C LEU A 48 13.72 -11.12 8.56
N GLU A 49 14.12 -10.86 9.82
CA GLU A 49 14.68 -11.91 10.67
C GLU A 49 13.69 -13.05 10.88
N GLN A 50 12.43 -12.70 11.03
CA GLN A 50 11.37 -13.67 11.26
C GLN A 50 10.24 -13.35 10.30
N LEU A 51 9.80 -14.38 9.56
CA LEU A 51 8.72 -14.19 8.59
C LEU A 51 7.40 -13.88 9.27
N PRO A 52 6.53 -13.16 8.58
CA PRO A 52 5.18 -12.94 9.12
C PRO A 52 4.41 -14.26 9.31
N ASP A 53 3.36 -14.19 10.10
CA ASP A 53 2.48 -15.34 10.29
C ASP A 53 1.66 -15.62 9.03
N SER A 54 1.25 -14.59 8.33
CA SER A 54 0.57 -14.78 7.05
C SER A 54 0.76 -13.55 6.16
N ILE A 55 0.67 -13.78 4.86
CA ILE A 55 0.79 -12.72 3.86
C ILE A 55 -0.31 -12.94 2.83
N LEU A 56 -1.19 -11.95 2.68
CA LEU A 56 -2.18 -11.96 1.61
C LEU A 56 -1.85 -10.85 0.64
N LEU A 57 -1.60 -11.22 -0.61
CA LEU A 57 -1.40 -10.25 -1.68
C LEU A 57 -2.67 -10.18 -2.51
N ARG A 58 -3.02 -8.98 -2.93
CA ARG A 58 -4.18 -8.76 -3.78
C ARG A 58 -3.80 -7.83 -4.91
N ASP A 59 -4.45 -8.03 -6.05
CA ASP A 59 -4.33 -7.12 -7.17
C ASP A 59 -5.56 -7.28 -8.05
N TYR A 60 -5.89 -6.22 -8.77
CA TYR A 60 -7.03 -6.25 -9.67
C TYR A 60 -6.74 -7.09 -10.92
N SER A 61 -5.50 -7.15 -11.34
CA SER A 61 -5.06 -7.82 -12.55
C SER A 61 -4.94 -9.32 -12.34
N GLU A 62 -5.69 -10.10 -13.08
CA GLU A 62 -5.60 -11.55 -13.00
C GLU A 62 -4.20 -12.03 -13.39
N LEU A 63 -3.57 -11.37 -14.37
CA LEU A 63 -2.23 -11.72 -14.77
C LEU A 63 -1.25 -11.54 -13.59
N ASN A 64 -1.40 -10.44 -12.87
CA ASN A 64 -0.55 -10.21 -11.69
C ASN A 64 -0.77 -11.29 -10.64
N VAL A 65 -2.01 -11.72 -10.46
CA VAL A 65 -2.31 -12.78 -9.49
C VAL A 65 -1.60 -14.08 -9.91
N GLN A 66 -1.66 -14.42 -11.19
CA GLN A 66 -1.01 -15.62 -11.68
C GLN A 66 0.50 -15.57 -11.53
N GLN A 67 1.10 -14.45 -11.91
CA GLN A 67 2.55 -14.29 -11.81
C GLN A 67 2.99 -14.27 -10.36
N GLY A 68 2.23 -13.60 -9.51
CA GLY A 68 2.55 -13.52 -8.09
C GLY A 68 2.39 -14.84 -7.37
N SER A 69 1.38 -15.61 -7.75
CA SER A 69 1.20 -16.94 -7.17
C SER A 69 2.38 -17.85 -7.50
N ALA A 70 2.86 -17.76 -8.74
CA ALA A 70 4.03 -18.50 -9.14
C ALA A 70 5.27 -18.06 -8.35
N LEU A 71 5.38 -16.75 -8.14
CA LEU A 71 6.53 -16.21 -7.39
C LEU A 71 6.51 -16.68 -5.93
N ILE A 72 5.33 -16.74 -5.33
CA ILE A 72 5.20 -17.24 -3.96
C ILE A 72 5.73 -18.67 -3.88
N ARG A 73 5.35 -19.49 -4.86
CA ARG A 73 5.84 -20.89 -4.89
C ARG A 73 7.35 -20.94 -5.11
N GLU A 74 7.84 -20.12 -6.04
CA GLU A 74 9.26 -20.09 -6.35
C GLU A 74 10.09 -19.70 -5.12
N LYS A 75 9.58 -18.79 -4.32
CA LYS A 75 10.30 -18.34 -3.12
C LYS A 75 10.07 -19.23 -1.91
N GLY A 76 9.29 -20.27 -2.05
CA GLY A 76 9.05 -21.19 -0.95
C GLY A 76 8.17 -20.63 0.15
N LEU A 77 7.28 -19.71 -0.18
CA LEU A 77 6.46 -19.02 0.81
C LEU A 77 5.00 -19.49 0.80
N ALA A 78 4.69 -20.57 0.10
CA ALA A 78 3.30 -20.98 -0.06
C ALA A 78 2.62 -21.38 1.25
N ASP A 79 3.40 -21.72 2.28
CA ASP A 79 2.81 -22.06 3.57
C ASP A 79 2.19 -20.86 4.27
N ILE A 80 2.70 -19.66 4.01
CA ILE A 80 2.22 -18.47 4.72
C ILE A 80 1.64 -17.41 3.79
N ALA A 81 1.87 -17.51 2.48
CA ALA A 81 1.47 -16.45 1.56
C ALA A 81 0.53 -16.98 0.50
N ARG A 82 -0.42 -16.14 0.09
CA ARG A 82 -1.27 -16.44 -1.05
C ARG A 82 -1.64 -15.16 -1.76
N PHE A 83 -2.15 -15.30 -2.97
CA PHE A 83 -2.46 -14.17 -3.84
C PHE A 83 -3.87 -14.34 -4.36
N LEU A 84 -4.72 -13.35 -4.16
CA LEU A 84 -6.10 -13.35 -4.62
C LEU A 84 -6.38 -12.14 -5.47
N GLN A 85 -7.28 -12.28 -6.43
CA GLN A 85 -7.76 -11.14 -7.17
C GLN A 85 -8.71 -10.34 -6.29
N GLY A 86 -8.59 -9.01 -6.34
CA GLY A 86 -9.49 -8.18 -5.58
C GLY A 86 -9.38 -6.72 -6.00
N ASP A 87 -10.46 -5.99 -5.79
CA ASP A 87 -10.53 -4.58 -6.09
C ASP A 87 -10.20 -3.80 -4.82
N ALA A 88 -9.11 -3.05 -4.86
CA ALA A 88 -8.63 -2.29 -3.70
C ALA A 88 -9.62 -1.20 -3.27
N PHE A 89 -10.55 -0.85 -4.14
CA PHE A 89 -11.54 0.21 -3.84
C PHE A 89 -12.89 -0.36 -3.42
N ASP A 90 -12.99 -1.67 -3.29
CA ASP A 90 -14.23 -2.33 -2.85
C ASP A 90 -14.18 -2.51 -1.34
N ARG A 91 -14.85 -1.59 -0.63
CA ARG A 91 -14.80 -1.55 0.82
C ARG A 91 -15.26 -2.87 1.44
N GLN A 92 -16.35 -3.43 0.92
CA GLN A 92 -16.90 -4.65 1.51
C GLN A 92 -15.96 -5.84 1.31
N SER A 93 -15.33 -5.92 0.16
CA SER A 93 -14.37 -6.98 -0.11
C SER A 93 -13.21 -6.92 0.89
N LEU A 94 -12.74 -5.72 1.21
CA LEU A 94 -11.67 -5.58 2.19
C LEU A 94 -12.17 -5.91 3.60
N ALA A 95 -13.38 -5.48 3.92
CA ALA A 95 -13.92 -5.69 5.28
C ALA A 95 -14.17 -7.15 5.61
N THR A 96 -14.28 -8.01 4.60
CA THR A 96 -14.65 -9.41 4.82
C THR A 96 -13.49 -10.37 4.51
N LEU A 97 -12.25 -9.91 4.65
CA LEU A 97 -11.11 -10.80 4.47
C LEU A 97 -11.16 -11.94 5.47
N GLU A 98 -10.78 -13.13 5.00
CA GLU A 98 -10.85 -14.32 5.81
C GLU A 98 -10.01 -14.22 7.07
N GLN A 99 -8.79 -13.71 6.91
CA GLN A 99 -7.88 -13.49 8.04
C GLN A 99 -7.74 -11.99 8.26
N PRO A 100 -8.26 -11.44 9.35
CA PRO A 100 -8.09 -10.01 9.60
C PRO A 100 -6.61 -9.64 9.71
N PRO A 101 -6.18 -8.64 8.95
CA PRO A 101 -4.77 -8.25 9.00
C PRO A 101 -4.47 -7.41 10.24
N THR A 102 -3.21 -7.47 10.67
CA THR A 102 -2.68 -6.54 11.66
C THR A 102 -1.80 -5.49 11.01
N LEU A 103 -1.47 -5.67 9.73
CA LEU A 103 -0.63 -4.71 9.01
C LEU A 103 -1.10 -4.67 7.56
N GLY A 104 -1.62 -3.53 7.16
CA GLY A 104 -2.02 -3.29 5.78
C GLY A 104 -0.96 -2.50 5.04
N VAL A 105 -0.85 -2.75 3.75
CA VAL A 105 0.08 -2.05 2.88
C VAL A 105 -0.67 -1.60 1.64
N VAL A 106 -0.48 -0.34 1.27
CA VAL A 106 -0.93 0.15 -0.02
C VAL A 106 0.16 1.03 -0.60
N SER A 107 0.79 0.54 -1.64
CA SER A 107 1.96 1.18 -2.21
C SER A 107 1.76 1.40 -3.70
N GLY A 108 1.90 2.65 -4.14
CA GLY A 108 1.86 2.97 -5.55
C GLY A 108 0.48 2.90 -6.18
N LEU A 109 -0.57 3.00 -5.38
CA LEU A 109 -1.93 2.91 -5.92
C LEU A 109 -2.66 4.24 -5.88
N TYR A 110 -2.74 4.86 -4.71
CA TYR A 110 -3.60 6.04 -4.54
C TYR A 110 -3.11 7.21 -5.37
N GLU A 111 -1.81 7.23 -5.65
CA GLU A 111 -1.21 8.29 -6.47
C GLU A 111 -1.77 8.31 -7.88
N LEU A 112 -2.28 7.18 -8.34
CA LEU A 112 -2.80 7.05 -9.70
C LEU A 112 -4.27 7.42 -9.82
N PHE A 113 -4.95 7.64 -8.70
CA PHE A 113 -6.39 7.85 -8.70
C PHE A 113 -6.74 9.20 -8.07
N PRO A 114 -7.25 10.14 -8.87
CA PRO A 114 -7.55 11.47 -8.33
C PRO A 114 -8.77 11.54 -7.43
N SER A 115 -9.64 10.55 -7.48
CA SER A 115 -10.89 10.60 -6.73
C SER A 115 -10.66 10.31 -5.26
N ASN A 116 -10.93 11.32 -4.42
CA ASN A 116 -10.85 11.11 -2.98
C ASN A 116 -11.93 10.17 -2.47
N GLN A 117 -13.05 10.08 -3.19
CA GLN A 117 -14.08 9.12 -2.79
C GLN A 117 -13.58 7.68 -2.93
N LEU A 118 -12.90 7.38 -4.04
CA LEU A 118 -12.34 6.04 -4.21
C LEU A 118 -11.29 5.74 -3.16
N VAL A 119 -10.38 6.69 -2.95
CA VAL A 119 -9.33 6.48 -1.94
C VAL A 119 -9.95 6.33 -0.56
N GLY A 120 -10.95 7.13 -0.24
CA GLY A 120 -11.66 7.02 1.03
C GLY A 120 -12.34 5.67 1.21
N ASN A 121 -12.95 5.14 0.15
CA ASN A 121 -13.58 3.81 0.22
C ASN A 121 -12.54 2.73 0.52
N SER A 122 -11.39 2.83 -0.13
CA SER A 122 -10.31 1.88 0.08
C SER A 122 -9.79 1.94 1.52
N LEU A 123 -9.55 3.15 2.00
CA LEU A 123 -9.07 3.32 3.37
C LEU A 123 -10.09 2.88 4.40
N ALA A 124 -11.37 3.13 4.13
CA ALA A 124 -12.43 2.68 5.04
C ALA A 124 -12.48 1.15 5.09
N GLY A 125 -12.28 0.51 3.94
CA GLY A 125 -12.23 -0.95 3.91
C GLY A 125 -11.06 -1.49 4.70
N LEU A 126 -9.89 -0.86 4.57
CA LEU A 126 -8.74 -1.25 5.37
C LEU A 126 -9.00 -1.03 6.86
N ALA A 127 -9.67 0.08 7.21
CA ALA A 127 -9.98 0.33 8.61
C ALA A 127 -10.97 -0.70 9.15
N ASP A 128 -11.93 -1.12 8.31
CA ASP A 128 -12.85 -2.18 8.71
C ASP A 128 -12.13 -3.50 8.94
N ALA A 129 -11.10 -3.77 8.14
CA ALA A 129 -10.37 -5.04 8.19
C ALA A 129 -9.36 -5.08 9.33
N ILE A 130 -8.63 -3.99 9.54
CA ILE A 130 -7.53 -3.95 10.51
C ILE A 130 -8.09 -3.66 11.89
N GLU A 131 -7.77 -4.51 12.84
CA GLU A 131 -8.23 -4.32 14.22
C GLU A 131 -7.59 -3.10 14.85
N ASP A 132 -8.26 -2.56 15.87
CA ASP A 132 -7.70 -1.45 16.63
C ASP A 132 -6.29 -1.80 17.08
N GLY A 133 -5.38 -0.85 16.90
CA GLY A 133 -3.98 -1.06 17.25
C GLY A 133 -3.14 -1.65 16.17
N GLY A 134 -3.73 -2.11 15.07
CA GLY A 134 -2.96 -2.56 13.92
C GLY A 134 -2.42 -1.37 13.12
N TYR A 135 -1.75 -1.67 12.02
CA TYR A 135 -0.95 -0.65 11.33
C TYR A 135 -1.23 -0.62 9.84
N LEU A 136 -0.93 0.51 9.23
CA LEU A 136 -1.04 0.72 7.79
C LEU A 136 0.22 1.43 7.30
N VAL A 137 0.82 0.90 6.24
CA VAL A 137 1.91 1.56 5.52
C VAL A 137 1.36 2.01 4.18
N TYR A 138 1.51 3.30 3.87
CA TYR A 138 0.98 3.83 2.63
C TYR A 138 1.97 4.79 2.00
N THR A 139 1.95 4.84 0.67
CA THR A 139 2.83 5.71 -0.09
C THR A 139 2.07 6.93 -0.60
N GLY A 140 2.82 7.97 -0.92
CA GLY A 140 2.30 9.16 -1.54
C GLY A 140 3.32 9.75 -2.49
N GLN A 141 2.83 10.59 -3.38
CA GLN A 141 3.67 11.31 -4.31
C GLN A 141 3.26 12.76 -4.26
N PRO A 142 3.62 13.46 -3.17
CA PRO A 142 3.11 14.83 -2.99
C PRO A 142 3.65 15.82 -3.99
N TRP A 143 4.79 15.52 -4.62
CA TRP A 143 5.39 16.41 -5.59
C TRP A 143 6.14 15.61 -6.64
N HIS A 144 5.96 16.01 -7.89
CA HIS A 144 6.69 15.40 -9.00
C HIS A 144 7.10 16.51 -9.95
N PRO A 145 8.40 16.69 -10.18
CA PRO A 145 8.85 17.84 -10.95
C PRO A 145 8.37 17.87 -12.40
N GLN A 146 8.03 16.73 -12.98
CA GLN A 146 7.61 16.66 -14.36
C GLN A 146 6.13 16.36 -14.53
N LEU A 147 5.36 16.56 -13.47
CA LEU A 147 3.94 16.18 -13.50
C LEU A 147 3.19 16.94 -14.59
N GLU A 148 3.44 18.24 -14.70
CA GLU A 148 2.76 19.06 -15.67
C GLU A 148 3.10 18.64 -17.09
N MET A 149 4.36 18.33 -17.32
CA MET A 149 4.80 17.89 -18.65
C MET A 149 4.18 16.55 -19.01
N ILE A 150 4.12 15.63 -18.05
CA ILE A 150 3.50 14.34 -18.27
C ILE A 150 2.03 14.51 -18.63
N ALA A 151 1.33 15.37 -17.91
CA ALA A 151 -0.08 15.60 -18.16
C ALA A 151 -0.32 16.13 -19.58
N ARG A 152 0.53 17.05 -20.02
CA ARG A 152 0.41 17.59 -21.38
C ARG A 152 0.63 16.51 -22.43
N ALA A 153 1.64 15.67 -22.22
CA ALA A 153 1.93 14.61 -23.18
C ALA A 153 0.77 13.63 -23.27
N LEU A 154 0.18 13.29 -22.15
CA LEU A 154 -0.94 12.35 -22.13
C LEU A 154 -2.19 12.95 -22.75
N THR A 155 -2.42 14.23 -22.55
CA THR A 155 -3.53 14.92 -23.19
C THR A 155 -3.39 14.86 -24.70
N SER A 156 -2.20 15.07 -25.19
CA SER A 156 -1.90 15.01 -26.60
C SER A 156 -2.23 13.63 -27.16
N HIS A 157 -1.82 12.61 -26.46
CA HIS A 157 -2.08 11.21 -26.86
C HIS A 157 -3.55 10.88 -26.91
N ARG A 158 -4.34 11.53 -26.07
CA ARG A 158 -5.76 11.22 -25.98
C ARG A 158 -6.62 12.05 -26.94
N GLY A 159 -6.01 12.55 -28.00
CA GLY A 159 -6.75 13.26 -29.02
C GLY A 159 -7.33 14.59 -28.53
N GLY A 160 -6.63 15.24 -27.67
CA GLY A 160 -7.06 16.55 -27.17
C GLY A 160 -7.99 16.52 -25.99
N GLU A 161 -8.38 15.33 -25.54
CA GLU A 161 -9.20 15.25 -24.34
C GLU A 161 -8.36 15.68 -23.13
N ALA A 162 -8.96 16.50 -22.30
CA ALA A 162 -8.28 16.93 -21.09
C ALA A 162 -8.08 15.73 -20.17
N TRP A 163 -6.84 15.47 -19.80
CA TRP A 163 -6.53 14.43 -18.84
C TRP A 163 -5.90 15.09 -17.64
N VAL A 164 -6.61 15.08 -16.53
CA VAL A 164 -6.17 15.77 -15.34
C VAL A 164 -5.44 14.81 -14.44
N MET A 165 -4.14 15.02 -14.30
CA MET A 165 -3.34 14.31 -13.30
C MET A 165 -3.39 15.11 -12.03
N ARG A 166 -4.18 14.63 -11.08
CA ARG A 166 -4.30 15.32 -9.83
C ARG A 166 -3.24 14.82 -8.86
N ARG A 167 -2.53 15.75 -8.26
CA ARG A 167 -1.55 15.44 -7.25
C ARG A 167 -2.12 15.82 -5.89
N ARG A 168 -2.17 14.86 -4.97
CA ARG A 168 -2.60 15.14 -3.61
C ARG A 168 -1.43 15.66 -2.80
N SER A 169 -1.67 16.70 -2.02
CA SER A 169 -0.67 17.10 -1.06
C SER A 169 -0.55 16.03 0.03
N GLN A 170 0.56 16.04 0.74
CA GLN A 170 0.71 15.13 1.86
C GLN A 170 -0.35 15.36 2.91
N ALA A 171 -0.69 16.64 3.16
CA ALA A 171 -1.71 16.95 4.14
C ALA A 171 -3.07 16.39 3.74
N GLU A 172 -3.41 16.49 2.45
CA GLU A 172 -4.68 15.95 1.98
C GLU A 172 -4.73 14.43 2.13
N MET A 173 -3.65 13.75 1.77
CA MET A 173 -3.59 12.30 1.94
C MET A 173 -3.72 11.91 3.40
N ASP A 174 -2.99 12.61 4.27
CA ASP A 174 -3.04 12.31 5.69
C ASP A 174 -4.43 12.56 6.28
N GLN A 175 -5.14 13.57 5.78
CA GLN A 175 -6.51 13.81 6.23
C GLN A 175 -7.43 12.66 5.86
N LEU A 176 -7.27 12.11 4.66
CA LEU A 176 -8.06 10.94 4.26
C LEU A 176 -7.77 9.75 5.16
N VAL A 177 -6.51 9.54 5.48
CA VAL A 177 -6.10 8.43 6.34
C VAL A 177 -6.68 8.61 7.74
N GLU A 178 -6.59 9.84 8.29
CA GLU A 178 -7.15 10.11 9.61
C GLU A 178 -8.66 9.97 9.64
N ALA A 179 -9.32 10.41 8.59
CA ALA A 179 -10.77 10.30 8.53
C ALA A 179 -11.23 8.84 8.51
N ALA A 180 -10.39 7.95 8.02
CA ALA A 180 -10.74 6.53 7.99
C ALA A 180 -10.50 5.82 9.32
N GLY A 181 -9.80 6.46 10.26
CA GLY A 181 -9.58 5.88 11.57
C GLY A 181 -8.14 5.49 11.87
N PHE A 182 -7.20 6.14 11.23
CA PHE A 182 -5.77 5.89 11.46
C PHE A 182 -5.08 7.15 11.94
N ARG A 183 -4.06 6.97 12.78
CA ARG A 183 -3.23 8.09 13.24
C ARG A 183 -1.80 7.88 12.74
N LYS A 184 -1.28 8.89 12.05
CA LYS A 184 0.07 8.78 11.50
C LYS A 184 1.11 8.81 12.61
N LEU A 185 2.07 7.90 12.53
CA LEU A 185 3.13 7.76 13.52
C LEU A 185 4.50 8.13 12.97
N ALA A 186 4.76 7.88 11.68
CA ALA A 186 6.08 8.08 11.12
C ALA A 186 5.98 8.31 9.64
N GLN A 187 7.01 8.93 9.07
CA GLN A 187 7.06 9.20 7.65
C GLN A 187 8.50 9.25 7.19
N ARG A 188 8.71 8.80 5.96
CA ARG A 188 9.99 8.94 5.26
C ARG A 188 9.74 9.60 3.92
N ILE A 189 10.65 10.47 3.52
CA ILE A 189 10.57 11.15 2.23
C ILE A 189 11.94 11.01 1.58
N ASP A 190 11.95 10.76 0.26
CA ASP A 190 13.24 10.66 -0.42
C ASP A 190 13.91 12.03 -0.48
N GLU A 191 15.19 12.01 -0.83
CA GLU A 191 15.98 13.25 -0.78
C GLU A 191 15.51 14.29 -1.79
N TRP A 192 14.74 13.89 -2.80
CA TRP A 192 14.21 14.84 -3.78
C TRP A 192 12.79 15.29 -3.44
N GLY A 193 12.19 14.74 -2.41
CA GLY A 193 10.83 15.13 -2.02
C GLY A 193 9.74 14.61 -2.94
N ILE A 194 10.03 13.57 -3.72
CA ILE A 194 9.06 13.08 -4.71
C ILE A 194 8.12 12.05 -4.11
N PHE A 195 8.65 11.09 -3.37
CA PHE A 195 7.83 10.01 -2.81
C PHE A 195 7.89 10.03 -1.30
N SER A 196 6.75 9.84 -0.69
CA SER A 196 6.67 9.65 0.76
C SER A 196 6.18 8.24 1.07
N VAL A 197 6.60 7.73 2.21
CA VAL A 197 6.06 6.50 2.78
C VAL A 197 5.71 6.82 4.22
N SER A 198 4.52 6.45 4.64
CA SER A 198 4.03 6.78 5.98
C SER A 198 3.54 5.54 6.69
N LEU A 199 3.62 5.58 8.01
CA LEU A 199 3.10 4.53 8.89
C LEU A 199 2.03 5.13 9.78
N ALA A 200 0.89 4.47 9.85
CA ALA A 200 -0.20 4.92 10.70
C ALA A 200 -0.75 3.75 11.49
N GLN A 201 -1.41 4.08 12.59
CA GLN A 201 -1.99 3.07 13.48
C GLN A 201 -3.49 3.23 13.51
N ARG A 202 -4.18 2.08 13.45
CA ARG A 202 -5.64 2.04 13.56
C ARG A 202 -6.03 2.42 14.98
N VAL A 203 -6.84 3.45 15.11
CA VAL A 203 -7.27 3.94 16.42
C VAL A 203 -8.77 3.77 16.56
N PRO A 204 -9.26 3.54 17.81
CA PRO A 204 -10.69 3.36 18.01
C PRO A 204 -11.52 4.57 17.68
#